data_65cd6d31da553e1414b2753b744cfe29
#
_entry.id   65cd6d31da553e1414b2753b744cfe29
#
_cell.length_a   1.000
_cell.length_b   1.000
_cell.length_c   1.000
_cell.angle_alpha   90.00
_cell.angle_beta   90.00
_cell.angle_gamma   90.00
#
_symmetry.space_group_name_H-M   'P 1'
#
loop_
_entity.id
_entity.type
_entity.pdbx_description
1 polymer ?
#
loop_
_entity_poly.entity_id
_entity_poly.type
_entity_poly.pdbx_seq_one_letter_code
_entity_poly.pdbx_strand_id
1 'polypeptide(L)'
;MNPITLPMAELKPALTGLGKLIQKSHGLPVLKTIKIERTAEGWVSLTATDLDAFATVRLEQPAEGEPLALLVPHEDLARTVKTCGKDENILLAPGNNQTGFLQYGLGSQIAEIQFEALPVAEFPETPRISGDPIPLPALLRSSIREAMECSSTDCTRLIINGICLDVSNPKAHYVVGTDGRHLFSSNSFALPLKDSLIIPNHKFLGWPQFATDGEWQLRIGLPEKDKRTPFQITSRRWRFTSHPHEGNFPNWRQVIPAPNTAATTVDLDAEKIDGVLQTIQRMPCHDVVNGTIGIVIANGKFHLLGKSTGTADWTRVPIDDAKCSGKDTSVFLNRELLTKALGFGLTRIELIDARSPLRFSNGGRQMIIMPVRADAANAPAKPAPSSVPSSAAASAAAEQPQNPPPQTQAAEQPKEETPMPKEPNGTNGATNTNGASRSTETKTEEPKAALDTAIAQVEIVRGDFRNAIAGLNKLGELLKQAQRENKTSDKEIQSVRQTLRSLQGVRI
;
A
#
# COMPACT_ATOMS: atom_id res chain seq x y z
N MET A 1 -42.53 -6.35 17.96
CA MET A 1 -41.41 -6.95 17.18
C MET A 1 -40.36 -7.44 18.12
N ASN A 2 -39.84 -8.65 17.96
CA ASN A 2 -38.78 -9.17 18.81
C ASN A 2 -37.46 -8.47 18.53
N PRO A 3 -36.71 -8.00 19.53
CA PRO A 3 -35.41 -7.36 19.36
C PRO A 3 -34.41 -8.34 18.71
N ILE A 4 -33.36 -7.82 18.10
CA ILE A 4 -32.24 -8.60 17.60
C ILE A 4 -31.20 -8.71 18.72
N THR A 5 -30.83 -9.93 19.09
CA THR A 5 -29.78 -10.20 20.07
C THR A 5 -28.42 -10.17 19.38
N LEU A 6 -27.51 -9.35 19.91
CA LEU A 6 -26.14 -9.17 19.42
C LEU A 6 -25.15 -9.62 20.50
N PRO A 7 -24.59 -10.84 20.42
CA PRO A 7 -23.63 -11.33 21.41
C PRO A 7 -22.32 -10.51 21.33
N MET A 8 -21.85 -10.03 22.48
CA MET A 8 -20.64 -9.20 22.56
C MET A 8 -19.38 -9.91 22.05
N ALA A 9 -19.29 -11.22 22.25
CA ALA A 9 -18.18 -12.03 21.74
C ALA A 9 -18.05 -11.97 20.19
N GLU A 10 -19.17 -11.79 19.49
CA GLU A 10 -19.21 -11.68 18.03
C GLU A 10 -19.27 -10.22 17.55
N LEU A 11 -20.01 -9.36 18.25
CA LEU A 11 -20.20 -7.96 17.88
C LEU A 11 -18.90 -7.16 17.94
N LYS A 12 -18.08 -7.34 18.98
CA LYS A 12 -16.83 -6.60 19.15
C LYS A 12 -15.83 -6.82 18.00
N PRO A 13 -15.49 -8.05 17.58
CA PRO A 13 -14.68 -8.29 16.40
C PRO A 13 -15.38 -7.83 15.10
N ALA A 14 -16.73 -7.99 15.00
CA ALA A 14 -17.49 -7.49 13.85
C ALA A 14 -17.32 -5.99 13.67
N LEU A 15 -17.48 -5.18 14.70
CA LEU A 15 -17.29 -3.73 14.64
C LEU A 15 -15.85 -3.34 14.30
N THR A 16 -14.87 -4.11 14.75
CA THR A 16 -13.45 -3.87 14.39
C THR A 16 -13.22 -4.03 12.89
N GLY A 17 -13.82 -5.04 12.26
CA GLY A 17 -13.75 -5.27 10.82
C GLY A 17 -14.55 -4.24 10.03
N LEU A 18 -15.82 -4.05 10.36
CA LEU A 18 -16.73 -3.11 9.69
C LEU A 18 -16.24 -1.66 9.80
N GLY A 19 -15.67 -1.29 10.94
CA GLY A 19 -15.08 0.04 11.17
C GLY A 19 -13.95 0.41 10.21
N LYS A 20 -13.43 -0.54 9.43
CA LYS A 20 -12.42 -0.27 8.37
C LYS A 20 -13.03 0.33 7.10
N LEU A 21 -14.36 0.20 6.93
CA LEU A 21 -15.12 0.81 5.84
C LEU A 21 -15.79 2.12 6.29
N ILE A 22 -16.01 2.30 7.59
CA ILE A 22 -16.70 3.50 8.08
C ILE A 22 -15.82 4.74 7.90
N GLN A 23 -16.31 5.70 7.13
CA GLN A 23 -15.65 6.99 6.92
C GLN A 23 -15.85 7.90 8.15
N LYS A 24 -14.77 8.40 8.72
CA LYS A 24 -14.82 9.27 9.91
C LYS A 24 -15.08 10.73 9.60
N SER A 25 -14.80 11.18 8.38
CA SER A 25 -14.93 12.57 7.93
C SER A 25 -15.91 12.69 6.75
N HIS A 26 -16.64 13.80 6.71
CA HIS A 26 -17.46 14.32 5.61
C HIS A 26 -17.96 13.32 4.57
N GLY A 27 -18.88 12.47 4.92
CA GLY A 27 -19.56 11.56 4.00
C GLY A 27 -21.08 11.64 4.20
N LEU A 28 -21.80 10.94 3.36
CA LEU A 28 -23.22 10.72 3.54
C LEU A 28 -23.48 10.11 4.92
N PRO A 29 -24.50 10.57 5.67
CA PRO A 29 -24.80 10.05 7.01
C PRO A 29 -24.96 8.52 7.03
N VAL A 30 -25.54 7.94 6.00
CA VAL A 30 -25.75 6.49 5.85
C VAL A 30 -24.45 5.68 5.86
N LEU A 31 -23.33 6.25 5.38
CA LEU A 31 -22.02 5.57 5.39
C LEU A 31 -21.35 5.54 6.78
N LYS A 32 -21.95 6.22 7.77
CA LYS A 32 -21.54 6.17 9.18
C LYS A 32 -22.35 5.15 9.97
N THR A 33 -23.27 4.44 9.31
CA THR A 33 -24.13 3.44 9.93
C THR A 33 -23.70 2.03 9.59
N ILE A 34 -24.15 1.09 10.39
CA ILE A 34 -24.09 -0.34 10.11
C ILE A 34 -25.51 -0.81 9.90
N LYS A 35 -25.77 -1.42 8.73
CA LYS A 35 -27.02 -2.11 8.48
C LYS A 35 -27.01 -3.42 9.24
N ILE A 36 -27.91 -3.58 10.20
CA ILE A 36 -28.12 -4.82 10.93
C ILE A 36 -29.44 -5.41 10.46
N GLU A 37 -29.41 -6.63 9.99
CA GLU A 37 -30.54 -7.28 9.34
C GLU A 37 -30.72 -8.71 9.87
N ARG A 38 -31.96 -9.07 10.26
CA ARG A 38 -32.40 -10.44 10.52
C ARG A 38 -33.30 -10.89 9.37
N THR A 39 -32.92 -11.99 8.71
CA THR A 39 -33.70 -12.58 7.62
C THR A 39 -34.91 -13.37 8.13
N ALA A 40 -35.76 -13.83 7.21
CA ALA A 40 -36.91 -14.70 7.55
C ALA A 40 -36.48 -16.02 8.17
N GLU A 41 -35.30 -16.53 7.83
CA GLU A 41 -34.70 -17.75 8.42
C GLU A 41 -34.01 -17.48 9.76
N GLY A 42 -34.06 -16.25 10.28
CA GLY A 42 -33.46 -15.85 11.54
C GLY A 42 -31.98 -15.46 11.46
N TRP A 43 -31.30 -15.54 10.31
CA TRP A 43 -29.89 -15.18 10.19
C TRP A 43 -29.70 -13.68 10.39
N VAL A 44 -28.78 -13.34 11.28
CA VAL A 44 -28.40 -11.94 11.56
C VAL A 44 -27.11 -11.60 10.82
N SER A 45 -27.13 -10.51 10.07
CA SER A 45 -25.96 -9.98 9.38
C SER A 45 -25.76 -8.49 9.66
N LEU A 46 -24.49 -8.08 9.73
CA LEU A 46 -24.07 -6.70 9.87
C LEU A 46 -23.29 -6.29 8.64
N THR A 47 -23.69 -5.19 8.00
CA THR A 47 -23.06 -4.70 6.77
C THR A 47 -22.64 -3.25 6.91
N ALA A 48 -21.44 -2.92 6.46
CA ALA A 48 -20.93 -1.56 6.29
C ALA A 48 -20.43 -1.36 4.85
N THR A 49 -20.41 -0.11 4.40
CA THR A 49 -19.92 0.27 3.06
C THR A 49 -19.29 1.65 3.09
N ASP A 50 -18.34 1.88 2.17
CA ASP A 50 -17.79 3.18 1.80
C ASP A 50 -18.18 3.59 0.36
N LEU A 51 -19.13 2.89 -0.25
CA LEU A 51 -19.63 2.89 -1.63
C LEU A 51 -18.77 2.06 -2.60
N ASP A 52 -17.45 2.06 -2.47
CA ASP A 52 -16.56 1.28 -3.34
C ASP A 52 -16.46 -0.18 -2.90
N ALA A 53 -16.66 -0.42 -1.60
CA ALA A 53 -16.62 -1.74 -1.02
C ALA A 53 -17.75 -1.97 0.00
N PHE A 54 -18.13 -3.23 0.15
CA PHE A 54 -19.08 -3.71 1.15
C PHE A 54 -18.42 -4.81 1.97
N ALA A 55 -18.52 -4.72 3.29
CA ALA A 55 -18.17 -5.84 4.18
C ALA A 55 -19.41 -6.26 4.95
N THR A 56 -19.70 -7.56 4.92
CA THR A 56 -20.82 -8.16 5.66
C THR A 56 -20.27 -9.27 6.54
N VAL A 57 -20.71 -9.32 7.79
CA VAL A 57 -20.47 -10.45 8.69
C VAL A 57 -21.79 -11.05 9.08
N ARG A 58 -21.87 -12.38 9.11
CA ARG A 58 -23.01 -13.14 9.61
C ARG A 58 -22.69 -13.67 11.00
N LEU A 59 -23.62 -13.51 11.95
CA LEU A 59 -23.49 -14.09 13.27
C LEU A 59 -23.61 -15.61 13.19
N GLU A 60 -23.03 -16.32 14.16
CA GLU A 60 -22.92 -17.79 14.15
C GLU A 60 -24.25 -18.49 14.34
N GLN A 61 -25.13 -17.90 15.17
CA GLN A 61 -26.44 -18.47 15.49
C GLN A 61 -27.57 -17.61 14.92
N PRO A 62 -28.63 -18.25 14.38
CA PRO A 62 -29.83 -17.52 14.01
C PRO A 62 -30.53 -16.98 15.26
N ALA A 63 -31.19 -15.83 15.14
CA ALA A 63 -32.00 -15.21 16.18
C ALA A 63 -33.48 -15.38 15.86
N GLU A 64 -34.27 -15.70 16.87
CA GLU A 64 -35.73 -15.82 16.71
C GLU A 64 -36.39 -14.44 16.46
N GLY A 65 -37.45 -14.44 15.67
CA GLY A 65 -38.30 -13.29 15.42
C GLY A 65 -38.53 -13.01 13.94
N GLU A 66 -39.38 -12.03 13.67
CA GLU A 66 -39.70 -11.59 12.31
C GLU A 66 -38.50 -10.89 11.63
N PRO A 67 -38.49 -10.86 10.29
CA PRO A 67 -37.50 -10.09 9.54
C PRO A 67 -37.47 -8.64 10.00
N LEU A 68 -36.27 -8.13 10.25
CA LEU A 68 -36.06 -6.76 10.75
C LEU A 68 -34.74 -6.23 10.17
N ALA A 69 -34.74 -4.99 9.70
CA ALA A 69 -33.52 -4.29 9.30
C ALA A 69 -33.48 -2.89 9.93
N LEU A 70 -32.33 -2.50 10.45
CA LEU A 70 -32.10 -1.17 11.04
C LEU A 70 -30.73 -0.64 10.61
N LEU A 71 -30.64 0.66 10.41
CA LEU A 71 -29.38 1.38 10.25
C LEU A 71 -28.97 1.96 11.59
N VAL A 72 -27.92 1.41 12.17
CA VAL A 72 -27.45 1.81 13.51
C VAL A 72 -26.18 2.63 13.37
N PRO A 73 -26.08 3.84 13.96
CA PRO A 73 -24.86 4.62 13.94
C PRO A 73 -23.68 3.82 14.52
N HIS A 74 -22.60 3.70 13.76
CA HIS A 74 -21.41 2.95 14.21
C HIS A 74 -20.84 3.50 15.52
N GLU A 75 -20.90 4.82 15.73
CA GLU A 75 -20.38 5.46 16.93
C GLU A 75 -21.13 5.01 18.20
N ASP A 76 -22.47 4.92 18.12
CA ASP A 76 -23.30 4.48 19.23
C ASP A 76 -23.06 3.01 19.56
N LEU A 77 -23.00 2.13 18.54
CA LEU A 77 -22.59 0.74 18.76
C LEU A 77 -21.20 0.63 19.37
N ALA A 78 -20.22 1.37 18.83
CA ALA A 78 -18.85 1.33 19.33
C ALA A 78 -18.72 1.86 20.76
N ARG A 79 -19.57 2.83 21.15
CA ARG A 79 -19.65 3.35 22.52
C ARG A 79 -20.25 2.30 23.46
N THR A 80 -21.36 1.72 23.07
CA THR A 80 -22.06 0.68 23.86
C THR A 80 -21.16 -0.54 24.09
N VAL A 81 -20.49 -1.02 23.03
CA VAL A 81 -19.56 -2.18 23.13
C VAL A 81 -18.40 -1.95 24.09
N LYS A 82 -17.98 -0.69 24.33
CA LYS A 82 -16.92 -0.39 25.31
C LYS A 82 -17.38 -0.50 26.76
N THR A 83 -18.69 -0.36 26.99
CA THR A 83 -19.28 -0.42 28.37
C THR A 83 -19.70 -1.81 28.73
N CYS A 84 -19.92 -2.72 27.78
CA CYS A 84 -20.42 -4.08 28.01
C CYS A 84 -19.29 -5.09 28.23
N GLY A 85 -19.54 -6.09 29.07
CA GLY A 85 -18.69 -7.24 29.30
C GLY A 85 -18.64 -8.20 28.11
N LYS A 86 -17.67 -9.12 28.11
CA LYS A 86 -17.44 -10.02 26.97
C LYS A 86 -18.58 -11.04 26.78
N ASP A 87 -19.22 -11.45 27.88
CA ASP A 87 -20.25 -12.50 27.88
C ASP A 87 -21.68 -11.93 27.91
N GLU A 88 -21.80 -10.62 27.71
CA GLU A 88 -23.09 -9.93 27.64
C GLU A 88 -23.67 -9.91 26.23
N ASN A 89 -24.96 -9.57 26.16
CA ASN A 89 -25.67 -9.37 24.91
C ASN A 89 -26.19 -7.93 24.83
N ILE A 90 -26.18 -7.36 23.65
CA ILE A 90 -26.88 -6.12 23.35
C ILE A 90 -28.15 -6.50 22.59
N LEU A 91 -29.29 -5.94 23.00
CA LEU A 91 -30.56 -6.09 22.33
C LEU A 91 -30.81 -4.86 21.46
N LEU A 92 -31.01 -5.07 20.16
CA LEU A 92 -31.37 -4.02 19.24
C LEU A 92 -32.87 -4.07 18.95
N ALA A 93 -33.59 -3.03 19.34
CA ALA A 93 -35.02 -2.90 19.16
C ALA A 93 -35.39 -1.72 18.24
N PRO A 94 -36.38 -1.85 17.36
CA PRO A 94 -36.94 -0.72 16.64
C PRO A 94 -37.79 0.14 17.57
N GLY A 95 -37.74 1.43 17.42
CA GLY A 95 -38.62 2.39 18.06
C GLY A 95 -39.64 2.98 17.09
N ASN A 96 -40.40 3.96 17.58
CA ASN A 96 -41.32 4.74 16.77
C ASN A 96 -40.57 5.93 16.12
N ASN A 97 -41.09 6.50 15.04
CA ASN A 97 -40.60 7.74 14.41
C ASN A 97 -39.10 7.71 14.06
N GLN A 98 -38.65 6.68 13.33
CA GLN A 98 -37.25 6.56 12.89
C GLN A 98 -36.25 6.55 14.08
N THR A 99 -36.62 5.93 15.16
CA THR A 99 -35.73 5.69 16.30
C THR A 99 -35.41 4.22 16.45
N GLY A 100 -34.30 3.92 17.13
CA GLY A 100 -33.94 2.60 17.56
C GLY A 100 -33.33 2.64 18.96
N PHE A 101 -33.26 1.49 19.60
CA PHE A 101 -32.77 1.34 20.96
C PHE A 101 -31.72 0.25 21.04
N LEU A 102 -30.63 0.56 21.74
CA LEU A 102 -29.62 -0.40 22.17
C LEU A 102 -29.79 -0.62 23.67
N GLN A 103 -30.17 -1.84 24.05
CA GLN A 103 -30.40 -2.21 25.45
C GLN A 103 -29.32 -3.19 25.90
N TYR A 104 -28.75 -3.00 27.09
CA TYR A 104 -27.74 -3.86 27.67
C TYR A 104 -27.83 -3.88 29.20
N GLY A 105 -27.30 -4.94 29.82
CA GLY A 105 -27.29 -5.06 31.28
C GLY A 105 -26.34 -4.09 31.95
N LEU A 106 -26.77 -3.45 33.04
CA LEU A 106 -25.94 -2.64 33.92
C LEU A 106 -26.20 -3.02 35.36
N GLY A 107 -25.47 -4.03 35.82
CA GLY A 107 -25.79 -4.66 37.13
C GLY A 107 -27.15 -5.35 37.10
N SER A 108 -28.06 -4.98 38.02
CA SER A 108 -29.44 -5.48 38.08
C SER A 108 -30.41 -4.68 37.21
N GLN A 109 -29.95 -3.65 36.51
CA GLN A 109 -30.77 -2.76 35.68
C GLN A 109 -30.48 -2.96 34.20
N ILE A 110 -31.41 -2.52 33.37
CA ILE A 110 -31.20 -2.43 31.89
C ILE A 110 -30.93 -0.97 31.53
N ALA A 111 -29.81 -0.72 30.92
CA ALA A 111 -29.51 0.56 30.32
C ALA A 111 -30.02 0.58 28.86
N GLU A 112 -30.53 1.74 28.44
CA GLU A 112 -31.05 1.93 27.11
C GLU A 112 -30.42 3.17 26.47
N ILE A 113 -29.95 3.03 25.22
CA ILE A 113 -29.44 4.14 24.40
C ILE A 113 -30.36 4.26 23.22
N GLN A 114 -31.05 5.39 23.11
CA GLN A 114 -31.83 5.74 21.93
C GLN A 114 -30.93 6.34 20.87
N PHE A 115 -31.15 5.96 19.61
CA PHE A 115 -30.48 6.54 18.44
C PHE A 115 -31.47 6.87 17.34
N GLU A 116 -31.10 7.79 16.44
CA GLU A 116 -31.83 8.08 15.22
C GLU A 116 -31.52 7.02 14.17
N ALA A 117 -32.55 6.33 13.68
CA ALA A 117 -32.41 5.32 12.63
C ALA A 117 -32.75 5.93 11.27
N LEU A 118 -31.80 5.95 10.37
CA LEU A 118 -32.04 6.36 9.00
C LEU A 118 -32.91 5.32 8.25
N PRO A 119 -33.67 5.74 7.21
CA PRO A 119 -34.44 4.81 6.39
C PRO A 119 -33.53 3.76 5.75
N VAL A 120 -33.88 2.47 5.89
CA VAL A 120 -33.08 1.36 5.35
C VAL A 120 -32.92 1.45 3.83
N ALA A 121 -33.89 2.05 3.14
CA ALA A 121 -33.85 2.29 1.70
C ALA A 121 -32.72 3.24 1.24
N GLU A 122 -32.17 4.07 2.13
CA GLU A 122 -31.02 4.93 1.84
C GLU A 122 -29.70 4.18 1.85
N PHE A 123 -29.65 2.97 2.41
CA PHE A 123 -28.43 2.16 2.44
C PHE A 123 -28.17 1.56 1.06
N PRO A 124 -26.95 1.75 0.49
CA PRO A 124 -26.61 1.21 -0.82
C PRO A 124 -26.81 -0.29 -0.93
N GLU A 125 -27.32 -0.76 -2.05
CA GLU A 125 -27.47 -2.18 -2.29
C GLU A 125 -26.11 -2.85 -2.48
N THR A 126 -25.89 -3.96 -1.79
CA THR A 126 -24.69 -4.77 -1.99
C THR A 126 -24.80 -5.50 -3.35
N PRO A 127 -23.79 -5.36 -4.22
CA PRO A 127 -23.80 -6.05 -5.52
C PRO A 127 -23.95 -7.56 -5.36
N ARG A 128 -24.84 -8.15 -6.14
CA ARG A 128 -25.03 -9.60 -6.19
C ARG A 128 -23.97 -10.22 -7.11
N ILE A 129 -23.33 -11.27 -6.64
CA ILE A 129 -22.30 -11.97 -7.39
C ILE A 129 -22.80 -13.37 -7.73
N SER A 130 -22.95 -13.65 -9.01
CA SER A 130 -23.47 -14.92 -9.55
C SER A 130 -22.38 -15.87 -10.05
N GLY A 131 -21.10 -15.46 -10.02
CA GLY A 131 -19.98 -16.30 -10.47
C GLY A 131 -19.72 -17.50 -9.56
N ASP A 132 -19.13 -18.56 -10.12
CA ASP A 132 -18.73 -19.74 -9.38
C ASP A 132 -17.63 -19.42 -8.35
N PRO A 133 -17.66 -20.11 -7.18
CA PRO A 133 -16.65 -19.89 -6.16
C PRO A 133 -15.30 -20.50 -6.55
N ILE A 134 -14.25 -19.72 -6.49
CA ILE A 134 -12.85 -20.10 -6.70
C ILE A 134 -12.18 -20.21 -5.34
N PRO A 135 -11.75 -21.40 -4.89
CA PRO A 135 -11.07 -21.54 -3.62
C PRO A 135 -9.69 -20.85 -3.66
N LEU A 136 -9.38 -20.08 -2.62
CA LEU A 136 -8.10 -19.42 -2.46
C LEU A 136 -7.25 -20.17 -1.43
N PRO A 137 -6.14 -20.82 -1.84
CA PRO A 137 -5.25 -21.55 -0.93
C PRO A 137 -4.67 -20.69 0.19
N ALA A 138 -4.27 -21.29 1.30
CA ALA A 138 -3.73 -20.56 2.44
C ALA A 138 -2.52 -19.70 2.08
N LEU A 139 -1.61 -20.21 1.23
CA LEU A 139 -0.45 -19.47 0.74
C LEU A 139 -0.87 -18.22 -0.06
N LEU A 140 -1.92 -18.31 -0.87
CA LEU A 140 -2.42 -17.16 -1.63
C LEU A 140 -3.00 -16.10 -0.70
N ARG A 141 -3.68 -16.47 0.38
CA ARG A 141 -4.22 -15.53 1.37
C ARG A 141 -3.13 -14.72 2.05
N SER A 142 -2.04 -15.37 2.49
CA SER A 142 -0.90 -14.66 3.06
C SER A 142 -0.21 -13.77 2.03
N SER A 143 -0.06 -14.25 0.79
CA SER A 143 0.53 -13.49 -0.31
C SER A 143 -0.32 -12.27 -0.72
N ILE A 144 -1.64 -12.37 -0.69
CA ILE A 144 -2.55 -11.23 -0.89
C ILE A 144 -2.30 -10.16 0.17
N ARG A 145 -2.21 -10.53 1.44
CA ARG A 145 -1.92 -9.58 2.53
C ARG A 145 -0.56 -8.92 2.37
N GLU A 146 0.48 -9.68 2.10
CA GLU A 146 1.84 -9.17 1.90
C GLU A 146 1.94 -8.24 0.68
N ALA A 147 1.25 -8.59 -0.41
CA ALA A 147 1.16 -7.74 -1.59
C ALA A 147 0.39 -6.44 -1.32
N MET A 148 -0.72 -6.49 -0.54
CA MET A 148 -1.46 -5.30 -0.10
C MET A 148 -0.59 -4.36 0.73
N GLU A 149 0.24 -4.89 1.63
CA GLU A 149 1.20 -4.10 2.40
C GLU A 149 2.30 -3.47 1.54
N CYS A 150 2.54 -3.99 0.33
CA CYS A 150 3.52 -3.47 -0.63
C CYS A 150 2.90 -2.59 -1.72
N SER A 151 1.57 -2.51 -1.83
CA SER A 151 0.90 -1.65 -2.80
C SER A 151 0.93 -0.18 -2.37
N SER A 152 0.74 0.73 -3.33
CA SER A 152 0.69 2.17 -3.07
C SER A 152 -0.50 2.53 -2.18
N THR A 153 -0.30 3.47 -1.26
CA THR A 153 -1.38 4.10 -0.49
C THR A 153 -1.87 5.40 -1.14
N ASP A 154 -1.26 5.80 -2.25
CA ASP A 154 -1.63 6.98 -3.01
C ASP A 154 -2.83 6.68 -3.91
N CYS A 155 -4.00 7.22 -3.55
CA CYS A 155 -5.26 7.04 -4.28
C CYS A 155 -5.26 7.70 -5.67
N THR A 156 -4.31 8.58 -5.99
CA THR A 156 -4.18 9.16 -7.34
C THR A 156 -3.55 8.17 -8.34
N ARG A 157 -2.86 7.15 -7.84
CA ARG A 157 -2.19 6.11 -8.61
C ARG A 157 -3.00 4.81 -8.59
N LEU A 158 -4.25 4.85 -9.04
CA LEU A 158 -5.25 3.79 -8.89
C LEU A 158 -4.72 2.38 -9.21
N ILE A 159 -3.99 2.21 -10.31
CA ILE A 159 -3.55 0.88 -10.76
C ILE A 159 -2.61 0.19 -9.76
N ILE A 160 -1.72 0.92 -9.13
CA ILE A 160 -0.80 0.38 -8.10
C ILE A 160 -1.29 0.63 -6.66
N ASN A 161 -2.40 1.34 -6.49
CA ASN A 161 -3.19 1.36 -5.25
C ASN A 161 -4.06 0.10 -5.16
N GLY A 162 -3.44 -1.04 -5.42
CA GLY A 162 -4.05 -2.34 -5.45
C GLY A 162 -3.01 -3.42 -5.74
N ILE A 163 -3.44 -4.66 -5.72
CA ILE A 163 -2.64 -5.83 -6.07
C ILE A 163 -3.13 -6.44 -7.36
N CYS A 164 -2.23 -7.05 -8.12
CA CYS A 164 -2.56 -7.78 -9.33
C CYS A 164 -2.53 -9.29 -9.06
N LEU A 165 -3.64 -9.97 -9.32
CA LEU A 165 -3.66 -11.41 -9.56
C LEU A 165 -3.31 -11.63 -11.02
N ASP A 166 -2.04 -11.88 -11.30
CA ASP A 166 -1.50 -11.95 -12.67
C ASP A 166 -1.52 -13.38 -13.19
N VAL A 167 -2.40 -13.65 -14.13
CA VAL A 167 -2.56 -14.94 -14.84
C VAL A 167 -2.15 -14.85 -16.31
N SER A 168 -1.45 -13.78 -16.71
CA SER A 168 -1.00 -13.56 -18.10
C SER A 168 -0.08 -14.66 -18.62
N ASN A 169 0.61 -15.37 -17.73
CA ASN A 169 1.41 -16.54 -18.08
C ASN A 169 0.68 -17.82 -17.61
N PRO A 170 0.20 -18.68 -18.53
CA PRO A 170 -0.53 -19.90 -18.15
C PRO A 170 0.27 -20.89 -17.30
N LYS A 171 1.61 -20.79 -17.34
CA LYS A 171 2.53 -21.69 -16.61
C LYS A 171 2.87 -21.19 -15.19
N ALA A 172 2.59 -19.93 -14.90
CA ALA A 172 2.98 -19.33 -13.63
C ALA A 172 2.08 -18.13 -13.29
N HIS A 173 1.20 -18.31 -12.32
CA HIS A 173 0.34 -17.25 -11.81
C HIS A 173 1.00 -16.56 -10.63
N TYR A 174 0.77 -15.26 -10.48
CA TYR A 174 1.39 -14.43 -9.45
C TYR A 174 0.39 -13.55 -8.73
N VAL A 175 0.68 -13.26 -7.47
CA VAL A 175 0.15 -12.09 -6.77
C VAL A 175 1.25 -11.05 -6.71
N VAL A 176 0.95 -9.82 -7.10
CA VAL A 176 1.94 -8.74 -7.18
C VAL A 176 1.40 -7.47 -6.53
N GLY A 177 2.21 -6.82 -5.71
CA GLY A 177 1.95 -5.49 -5.15
C GLY A 177 3.18 -4.61 -5.25
N THR A 178 3.00 -3.32 -5.55
CA THR A 178 4.11 -2.35 -5.65
C THR A 178 3.64 -0.93 -5.37
N ASP A 179 4.54 -0.10 -4.83
CA ASP A 179 4.36 1.35 -4.71
C ASP A 179 5.27 2.15 -5.67
N GLY A 180 6.07 1.43 -6.49
CA GLY A 180 7.08 1.98 -7.39
C GLY A 180 8.46 2.13 -6.76
N ARG A 181 8.64 1.94 -5.44
CA ARG A 181 9.92 1.91 -4.73
C ARG A 181 10.35 0.50 -4.35
N HIS A 182 9.37 -0.35 -4.13
CA HIS A 182 9.53 -1.76 -3.88
C HIS A 182 8.41 -2.56 -4.56
N LEU A 183 8.63 -3.85 -4.71
CA LEU A 183 7.69 -4.76 -5.32
C LEU A 183 7.72 -6.08 -4.54
N PHE A 184 6.55 -6.61 -4.22
CA PHE A 184 6.39 -7.98 -3.74
C PHE A 184 5.74 -8.82 -4.82
N SER A 185 6.20 -10.05 -5.01
CA SER A 185 5.51 -11.04 -5.82
C SER A 185 5.60 -12.42 -5.20
N SER A 186 4.54 -13.20 -5.38
CA SER A 186 4.46 -14.59 -4.93
C SER A 186 3.81 -15.44 -6.00
N ASN A 187 4.30 -16.67 -6.13
CA ASN A 187 3.73 -17.71 -6.97
C ASN A 187 3.52 -18.99 -6.14
N SER A 188 3.47 -20.15 -6.78
CA SER A 188 3.24 -21.47 -6.16
C SER A 188 1.76 -21.79 -5.94
N PHE A 189 0.89 -21.20 -6.75
CA PHE A 189 -0.54 -21.50 -6.83
C PHE A 189 -1.04 -21.35 -8.26
N ALA A 190 -2.18 -21.96 -8.56
CA ALA A 190 -2.90 -21.78 -9.80
C ALA A 190 -4.22 -21.06 -9.51
N LEU A 191 -4.55 -20.09 -10.36
CA LEU A 191 -5.80 -19.33 -10.30
C LEU A 191 -6.61 -19.64 -11.57
N PRO A 192 -7.82 -20.20 -11.48
CA PRO A 192 -8.67 -20.45 -12.64
C PRO A 192 -9.39 -19.18 -13.10
N LEU A 193 -8.62 -18.12 -13.32
CA LEU A 193 -9.08 -16.85 -13.88
C LEU A 193 -8.81 -16.81 -15.38
N LYS A 194 -9.68 -16.17 -16.14
CA LYS A 194 -9.48 -15.94 -17.57
C LYS A 194 -8.51 -14.79 -17.82
N ASP A 195 -8.67 -13.73 -17.05
CA ASP A 195 -7.91 -12.49 -17.16
C ASP A 195 -7.31 -12.09 -15.80
N SER A 196 -6.26 -11.33 -15.83
CA SER A 196 -5.65 -10.77 -14.62
C SER A 196 -6.60 -9.79 -13.94
N LEU A 197 -6.60 -9.78 -12.61
CA LEU A 197 -7.52 -8.99 -11.80
C LEU A 197 -6.75 -8.04 -10.88
N ILE A 198 -7.07 -6.75 -10.89
CA ILE A 198 -6.48 -5.77 -9.99
C ILE A 198 -7.44 -5.52 -8.83
N ILE A 199 -7.11 -6.07 -7.67
CA ILE A 199 -7.90 -5.91 -6.43
C ILE A 199 -7.46 -4.63 -5.73
N PRO A 200 -8.37 -3.66 -5.45
CA PRO A 200 -8.05 -2.43 -4.73
C PRO A 200 -7.41 -2.69 -3.36
N ASN A 201 -6.46 -1.85 -2.97
CA ASN A 201 -5.90 -1.89 -1.62
C ASN A 201 -6.95 -1.42 -0.61
N HIS A 202 -7.48 -2.35 0.15
CA HIS A 202 -8.47 -2.05 1.17
C HIS A 202 -8.03 -2.57 2.54
N LYS A 203 -8.12 -1.72 3.57
CA LYS A 203 -7.72 -2.05 4.96
C LYS A 203 -8.39 -3.29 5.52
N PHE A 204 -9.57 -3.64 5.01
CA PHE A 204 -10.30 -4.83 5.41
C PHE A 204 -9.60 -6.11 4.92
N LEU A 205 -9.10 -6.13 3.68
CA LEU A 205 -8.40 -7.29 3.10
C LEU A 205 -7.05 -7.57 3.78
N GLY A 206 -6.40 -6.52 4.29
CA GLY A 206 -5.18 -6.65 5.11
C GLY A 206 -5.44 -6.99 6.59
N TRP A 207 -6.70 -7.12 7.01
CA TRP A 207 -7.03 -7.33 8.41
C TRP A 207 -6.79 -8.79 8.84
N PRO A 208 -5.95 -9.04 9.89
CA PRO A 208 -5.55 -10.39 10.28
C PRO A 208 -6.72 -11.33 10.62
N GLN A 209 -7.77 -10.82 11.31
CA GLN A 209 -8.90 -11.64 11.69
C GLN A 209 -9.73 -12.10 10.48
N PHE A 210 -9.80 -11.31 9.41
CA PHE A 210 -10.39 -11.77 8.16
C PHE A 210 -9.55 -12.88 7.52
N ALA A 211 -8.22 -12.75 7.53
CA ALA A 211 -7.32 -13.74 6.99
C ALA A 211 -7.38 -15.10 7.72
N THR A 212 -7.75 -15.09 9.02
CA THR A 212 -7.85 -16.30 9.86
C THR A 212 -9.27 -16.85 10.02
N ASP A 213 -10.29 -16.20 9.45
CA ASP A 213 -11.71 -16.61 9.57
C ASP A 213 -12.09 -17.79 8.65
N GLY A 214 -11.21 -18.75 8.43
CA GLY A 214 -11.46 -19.92 7.61
C GLY A 214 -10.94 -19.81 6.17
N GLU A 215 -11.42 -20.66 5.30
CA GLU A 215 -10.99 -20.67 3.91
C GLU A 215 -11.61 -19.54 3.12
N TRP A 216 -10.86 -18.99 2.18
CA TRP A 216 -11.35 -17.94 1.31
C TRP A 216 -11.82 -18.51 -0.03
N GLN A 217 -12.89 -17.93 -0.55
CA GLN A 217 -13.39 -18.14 -1.89
C GLN A 217 -13.53 -16.81 -2.60
N LEU A 218 -13.01 -16.74 -3.83
CA LEU A 218 -13.21 -15.61 -4.74
C LEU A 218 -14.37 -15.92 -5.67
N ARG A 219 -15.26 -14.95 -5.87
CA ARG A 219 -16.27 -14.96 -6.92
C ARG A 219 -16.14 -13.72 -7.77
N ILE A 220 -16.32 -13.84 -9.06
CA ILE A 220 -16.33 -12.71 -10.00
C ILE A 220 -17.73 -12.65 -10.59
N GLY A 221 -18.33 -11.47 -10.60
CA GLY A 221 -19.64 -11.24 -11.20
C GLY A 221 -19.62 -11.52 -12.70
N LEU A 222 -20.80 -11.70 -13.27
CA LEU A 222 -20.93 -11.73 -14.71
C LEU A 222 -20.86 -10.31 -15.27
N PRO A 223 -20.24 -10.11 -16.44
CA PRO A 223 -20.21 -8.81 -17.08
C PRO A 223 -21.64 -8.33 -17.41
N GLU A 224 -22.00 -7.16 -16.90
CA GLU A 224 -23.23 -6.46 -17.27
C GLU A 224 -22.90 -5.26 -18.13
N LYS A 225 -23.76 -4.96 -19.11
CA LYS A 225 -23.59 -3.80 -19.98
C LYS A 225 -23.57 -2.51 -19.14
N ASP A 226 -22.62 -1.65 -19.39
CA ASP A 226 -22.45 -0.34 -18.75
C ASP A 226 -22.20 -0.38 -17.21
N LYS A 227 -21.87 -1.56 -16.64
CA LYS A 227 -21.51 -1.70 -15.23
C LYS A 227 -20.14 -2.35 -15.04
N ARG A 228 -19.39 -1.91 -14.04
CA ARG A 228 -18.16 -2.57 -13.63
C ARG A 228 -18.48 -3.93 -13.03
N THR A 229 -17.76 -4.96 -13.46
CA THR A 229 -17.91 -6.33 -12.95
C THR A 229 -17.41 -6.40 -11.50
N PRO A 230 -18.27 -6.67 -10.51
CA PRO A 230 -17.84 -6.77 -9.13
C PRO A 230 -17.13 -8.10 -8.85
N PHE A 231 -16.30 -8.12 -7.80
CA PHE A 231 -15.77 -9.35 -7.22
C PHE A 231 -16.14 -9.46 -5.74
N GLN A 232 -16.09 -10.67 -5.21
CA GLN A 232 -16.39 -10.97 -3.83
C GLN A 232 -15.40 -11.98 -3.27
N ILE A 233 -14.83 -11.68 -2.10
CA ILE A 233 -14.04 -12.62 -1.31
C ILE A 233 -14.86 -12.99 -0.08
N THR A 234 -15.09 -14.28 0.13
CA THR A 234 -15.83 -14.80 1.28
C THR A 234 -14.92 -15.67 2.12
N SER A 235 -15.11 -15.62 3.43
CA SER A 235 -14.55 -16.54 4.42
C SER A 235 -15.69 -17.29 5.13
N ARG A 236 -15.45 -17.87 6.29
CA ARG A 236 -16.49 -18.61 7.05
C ARG A 236 -17.71 -17.73 7.37
N ARG A 237 -17.49 -16.52 7.85
CA ARG A 237 -18.56 -15.60 8.28
C ARG A 237 -18.58 -14.29 7.52
N TRP A 238 -17.46 -13.90 6.92
CA TRP A 238 -17.30 -12.63 6.28
C TRP A 238 -17.48 -12.69 4.78
N ARG A 239 -17.96 -11.60 4.24
CA ARG A 239 -18.09 -11.36 2.80
C ARG A 239 -17.59 -9.94 2.52
N PHE A 240 -16.60 -9.84 1.66
CA PHE A 240 -16.09 -8.56 1.14
C PHE A 240 -16.43 -8.49 -0.34
N THR A 241 -17.12 -7.43 -0.77
CA THR A 241 -17.52 -7.21 -2.16
C THR A 241 -17.03 -5.85 -2.61
N SER A 242 -16.40 -5.76 -3.78
CA SER A 242 -15.90 -4.51 -4.35
C SER A 242 -15.78 -4.64 -5.88
N HIS A 243 -15.29 -3.59 -6.54
CA HIS A 243 -14.99 -3.59 -7.96
C HIS A 243 -13.48 -3.59 -8.18
N PRO A 244 -12.96 -4.33 -9.17
CA PRO A 244 -11.54 -4.27 -9.52
C PRO A 244 -11.20 -2.90 -10.12
N HIS A 245 -9.93 -2.51 -10.01
CA HIS A 245 -9.43 -1.38 -10.79
C HIS A 245 -9.32 -1.77 -12.26
N GLU A 246 -9.82 -0.91 -13.13
CA GLU A 246 -9.72 -1.07 -14.57
C GLU A 246 -8.38 -0.53 -15.08
N GLY A 247 -7.78 -1.23 -16.03
CA GLY A 247 -6.51 -0.84 -16.65
C GLY A 247 -5.45 -1.94 -16.61
N ASN A 248 -4.26 -1.61 -17.07
CA ASN A 248 -3.15 -2.53 -17.15
C ASN A 248 -2.18 -2.32 -15.98
N PHE A 249 -1.94 -3.37 -15.23
CA PHE A 249 -0.90 -3.33 -14.19
C PHE A 249 0.48 -3.16 -14.85
N PRO A 250 1.41 -2.36 -14.25
CA PRO A 250 2.74 -2.15 -14.82
C PRO A 250 3.47 -3.46 -15.13
N ASN A 251 4.34 -3.46 -16.13
CA ASN A 251 5.18 -4.61 -16.42
C ASN A 251 6.24 -4.80 -15.32
N TRP A 252 5.79 -5.40 -14.24
CA TRP A 252 6.56 -5.61 -13.02
C TRP A 252 7.75 -6.56 -13.18
N ARG A 253 7.72 -7.43 -14.20
CA ARG A 253 8.82 -8.39 -14.44
C ARG A 253 10.12 -7.71 -14.86
N GLN A 254 10.04 -6.51 -15.43
CA GLN A 254 11.23 -5.75 -15.89
C GLN A 254 12.14 -5.28 -14.76
N VAL A 255 11.60 -5.13 -13.52
CA VAL A 255 12.40 -4.68 -12.38
C VAL A 255 13.01 -5.83 -11.58
N ILE A 256 12.66 -7.08 -11.92
CA ILE A 256 13.23 -8.25 -11.25
C ILE A 256 14.61 -8.53 -11.84
N PRO A 257 15.68 -8.59 -11.01
CA PRO A 257 16.99 -9.01 -11.47
C PRO A 257 16.93 -10.36 -12.19
N ALA A 258 17.67 -10.48 -13.30
CA ALA A 258 17.73 -11.71 -14.04
C ALA A 258 18.32 -12.86 -13.16
N PRO A 259 17.91 -14.12 -13.37
CA PRO A 259 18.47 -15.24 -12.61
C PRO A 259 20.00 -15.30 -12.74
N ASN A 260 20.69 -15.67 -11.67
CA ASN A 260 22.15 -15.84 -11.61
C ASN A 260 22.98 -14.58 -11.89
N THR A 261 22.40 -13.38 -11.75
CA THR A 261 23.16 -12.13 -11.88
C THR A 261 23.70 -11.61 -10.55
N ALA A 262 23.33 -12.22 -9.43
CA ALA A 262 23.79 -11.82 -8.10
C ALA A 262 25.32 -11.99 -7.99
N ALA A 263 26.02 -10.89 -7.68
CA ALA A 263 27.44 -10.89 -7.38
C ALA A 263 27.73 -11.29 -5.92
N THR A 264 26.73 -11.09 -5.04
CA THR A 264 26.81 -11.40 -3.61
C THR A 264 25.48 -11.94 -3.14
N THR A 265 25.49 -12.97 -2.30
CA THR A 265 24.30 -13.53 -1.66
C THR A 265 24.52 -13.61 -0.15
N VAL A 266 23.43 -13.40 0.59
CA VAL A 266 23.36 -13.53 2.05
C VAL A 266 22.17 -14.41 2.38
N ASP A 267 22.39 -15.50 3.09
CA ASP A 267 21.33 -16.34 3.63
C ASP A 267 21.29 -16.15 5.16
N LEU A 268 20.18 -15.61 5.66
CA LEU A 268 19.92 -15.40 7.08
C LEU A 268 19.21 -16.61 7.68
N ASP A 269 19.53 -16.92 8.94
CA ASP A 269 18.84 -17.97 9.67
C ASP A 269 17.41 -17.53 10.02
N ALA A 270 16.41 -18.28 9.56
CA ALA A 270 15.00 -17.97 9.77
C ALA A 270 14.62 -17.94 11.27
N GLU A 271 15.25 -18.75 12.11
CA GLU A 271 14.96 -18.79 13.55
C GLU A 271 15.48 -17.55 14.30
N LYS A 272 16.44 -16.84 13.70
CA LYS A 272 17.08 -15.65 14.30
C LYS A 272 16.58 -14.32 13.74
N ILE A 273 15.65 -14.35 12.80
CA ILE A 273 15.12 -13.14 12.14
C ILE A 273 14.56 -12.14 13.15
N ASP A 274 13.87 -12.56 14.19
CA ASP A 274 13.32 -11.66 15.21
C ASP A 274 14.43 -10.84 15.91
N GLY A 275 15.58 -11.44 16.19
CA GLY A 275 16.75 -10.75 16.73
C GLY A 275 17.32 -9.71 15.75
N VAL A 276 17.37 -10.06 14.46
CA VAL A 276 17.80 -9.14 13.40
C VAL A 276 16.84 -7.97 13.27
N LEU A 277 15.53 -8.21 13.30
CA LEU A 277 14.48 -7.18 13.27
C LEU A 277 14.59 -6.24 14.47
N GLN A 278 14.79 -6.74 15.68
CA GLN A 278 15.02 -5.93 16.88
C GLN A 278 16.29 -5.08 16.74
N THR A 279 17.36 -5.63 16.18
CA THR A 279 18.60 -4.91 15.91
C THR A 279 18.35 -3.76 14.93
N ILE A 280 17.67 -4.03 13.81
CA ILE A 280 17.31 -3.02 12.81
C ILE A 280 16.51 -1.86 13.45
N GLN A 281 15.54 -2.17 14.31
CA GLN A 281 14.73 -1.16 14.99
C GLN A 281 15.54 -0.26 15.93
N ARG A 282 16.58 -0.79 16.56
CA ARG A 282 17.46 -0.06 17.50
C ARG A 282 18.60 0.67 16.82
N MET A 283 18.88 0.41 15.54
CA MET A 283 19.94 1.08 14.81
C MET A 283 19.68 2.59 14.74
N PRO A 284 20.71 3.44 14.92
CA PRO A 284 20.56 4.88 14.76
C PRO A 284 20.19 5.23 13.30
N CYS A 285 19.36 6.26 13.11
CA CYS A 285 18.97 6.76 11.79
C CYS A 285 18.71 8.26 11.87
N HIS A 286 19.51 9.04 11.14
CA HIS A 286 19.35 10.50 11.05
C HIS A 286 18.46 10.93 9.87
N ASP A 287 18.41 10.10 8.83
CA ASP A 287 17.62 10.37 7.62
C ASP A 287 16.15 9.98 7.85
N VAL A 288 15.39 10.95 8.37
CA VAL A 288 13.96 10.75 8.66
C VAL A 288 13.14 10.54 7.38
N VAL A 289 13.60 11.06 6.24
CA VAL A 289 12.85 11.01 4.97
C VAL A 289 12.92 9.62 4.32
N ASN A 290 14.15 9.09 4.23
CA ASN A 290 14.35 7.79 3.57
C ASN A 290 14.52 6.64 4.57
N GLY A 291 14.65 6.94 5.87
CA GLY A 291 14.89 5.92 6.89
C GLY A 291 16.12 5.07 6.58
N THR A 292 17.22 5.68 6.11
CA THR A 292 18.35 4.97 5.52
C THR A 292 19.06 4.05 6.50
N ILE A 293 19.26 2.80 6.11
CA ILE A 293 20.09 1.79 6.76
C ILE A 293 21.04 1.18 5.71
N GLY A 294 22.26 0.84 6.11
CA GLY A 294 23.23 0.19 5.24
C GLY A 294 23.34 -1.30 5.51
N ILE A 295 23.57 -2.06 4.45
CA ILE A 295 24.02 -3.45 4.47
C ILE A 295 25.46 -3.47 3.94
N VAL A 296 26.37 -4.09 4.69
CA VAL A 296 27.75 -4.29 4.25
C VAL A 296 28.13 -5.75 4.38
N ILE A 297 28.60 -6.31 3.29
CA ILE A 297 29.27 -7.60 3.26
C ILE A 297 30.76 -7.32 3.09
N ALA A 298 31.55 -7.76 4.05
CA ALA A 298 33.00 -7.61 4.03
C ALA A 298 33.66 -8.82 4.66
N ASN A 299 34.64 -9.40 3.95
CA ASN A 299 35.37 -10.62 4.36
C ASN A 299 34.40 -11.75 4.74
N GLY A 300 33.33 -11.94 3.98
CA GLY A 300 32.33 -12.98 4.21
C GLY A 300 31.44 -12.76 5.43
N LYS A 301 31.44 -11.56 6.05
CA LYS A 301 30.60 -11.21 7.20
C LYS A 301 29.56 -10.16 6.82
N PHE A 302 28.36 -10.34 7.34
CA PHE A 302 27.24 -9.42 7.15
C PHE A 302 27.18 -8.42 8.30
N HIS A 303 27.02 -7.13 7.97
CA HIS A 303 26.89 -6.05 8.94
C HIS A 303 25.75 -5.11 8.56
N LEU A 304 25.09 -4.59 9.58
CA LEU A 304 24.16 -3.45 9.44
C LEU A 304 24.89 -2.15 9.79
N LEU A 305 24.57 -1.10 9.04
CA LEU A 305 25.10 0.25 9.28
C LEU A 305 23.96 1.22 9.59
N GLY A 306 24.13 2.01 10.64
CA GLY A 306 23.25 3.12 11.00
C GLY A 306 24.04 4.35 11.37
N LYS A 307 23.43 5.54 11.24
CA LYS A 307 24.08 6.82 11.50
C LYS A 307 23.16 7.73 12.33
N SER A 308 23.65 8.27 13.43
CA SER A 308 22.82 9.08 14.34
C SER A 308 22.66 10.54 13.89
N THR A 309 23.70 11.12 13.26
CA THR A 309 23.68 12.46 12.67
C THR A 309 24.41 12.46 11.34
N GLY A 310 24.23 13.46 10.50
CA GLY A 310 24.92 13.58 9.22
C GLY A 310 26.46 13.57 9.32
N THR A 311 27.00 14.06 10.43
CA THR A 311 28.44 14.16 10.71
C THR A 311 29.00 13.04 11.59
N ALA A 312 28.14 12.20 12.21
CA ALA A 312 28.59 11.08 13.05
C ALA A 312 29.21 9.97 12.21
N ASP A 313 30.04 9.13 12.85
CA ASP A 313 30.52 7.89 12.26
C ASP A 313 29.40 6.85 12.12
N TRP A 314 29.58 5.92 11.19
CA TRP A 314 28.65 4.82 11.00
C TRP A 314 28.75 3.81 12.16
N THR A 315 27.65 3.61 12.89
CA THR A 315 27.51 2.48 13.81
C THR A 315 27.41 1.20 13.00
N ARG A 316 28.32 0.27 13.24
CA ARG A 316 28.41 -1.00 12.54
C ARG A 316 28.09 -2.14 13.50
N VAL A 317 27.07 -2.95 13.17
CA VAL A 317 26.63 -4.08 13.98
C VAL A 317 26.76 -5.35 13.16
N PRO A 318 27.59 -6.34 13.59
CA PRO A 318 27.70 -7.62 12.92
C PRO A 318 26.44 -8.46 13.14
N ILE A 319 26.10 -9.26 12.14
CA ILE A 319 25.07 -10.30 12.20
C ILE A 319 25.80 -11.63 11.94
N ASP A 320 26.16 -12.32 13.02
CA ASP A 320 27.11 -13.42 12.97
C ASP A 320 26.54 -14.71 12.32
N ASP A 321 25.21 -14.85 12.31
CA ASP A 321 24.53 -16.05 11.80
C ASP A 321 24.19 -15.98 10.30
N ALA A 322 24.70 -14.98 9.58
CA ALA A 322 24.51 -14.82 8.16
C ALA A 322 25.57 -15.60 7.36
N LYS A 323 25.12 -16.41 6.40
CA LYS A 323 26.00 -17.06 5.43
C LYS A 323 26.16 -16.18 4.21
N CYS A 324 27.35 -15.62 4.03
CA CYS A 324 27.66 -14.73 2.92
C CYS A 324 28.50 -15.43 1.87
N SER A 325 28.20 -15.19 0.59
CA SER A 325 29.04 -15.64 -0.52
C SER A 325 29.11 -14.56 -1.61
N GLY A 326 30.22 -14.53 -2.34
CA GLY A 326 30.45 -13.57 -3.42
C GLY A 326 31.39 -12.42 -3.03
N LYS A 327 31.20 -11.26 -3.65
CA LYS A 327 32.08 -10.08 -3.53
C LYS A 327 31.71 -9.21 -2.35
N ASP A 328 32.70 -8.56 -1.74
CA ASP A 328 32.47 -7.50 -0.78
C ASP A 328 31.64 -6.37 -1.41
N THR A 329 30.59 -5.96 -0.73
CA THR A 329 29.68 -4.92 -1.24
C THR A 329 29.05 -4.13 -0.10
N SER A 330 28.60 -2.92 -0.42
CA SER A 330 27.88 -2.02 0.49
C SER A 330 26.71 -1.40 -0.24
N VAL A 331 25.53 -1.45 0.34
CA VAL A 331 24.31 -0.91 -0.22
C VAL A 331 23.47 -0.26 0.86
N PHE A 332 22.76 0.81 0.51
CA PHE A 332 21.86 1.51 1.40
C PHE A 332 20.42 1.36 0.93
N LEU A 333 19.50 1.18 1.86
CA LEU A 333 18.10 1.01 1.57
C LEU A 333 17.22 1.61 2.68
N ASN A 334 15.93 1.68 2.42
CA ASN A 334 14.98 2.12 3.42
C ASN A 334 14.82 1.05 4.52
N ARG A 335 14.92 1.46 5.79
CA ARG A 335 14.81 0.60 6.97
C ARG A 335 13.48 -0.14 7.05
N GLU A 336 12.37 0.56 6.77
CA GLU A 336 11.04 -0.02 6.86
C GLU A 336 10.85 -1.12 5.81
N LEU A 337 11.42 -0.93 4.60
CA LEU A 337 11.37 -1.96 3.56
C LEU A 337 12.22 -3.17 3.89
N LEU A 338 13.40 -2.98 4.51
CA LEU A 338 14.21 -4.09 5.02
C LEU A 338 13.46 -4.86 6.11
N THR A 339 12.89 -4.14 7.09
CA THR A 339 12.09 -4.74 8.16
C THR A 339 10.90 -5.51 7.58
N LYS A 340 10.22 -4.96 6.57
CA LYS A 340 9.10 -5.61 5.90
C LYS A 340 9.52 -6.90 5.18
N ALA A 341 10.59 -6.86 4.40
CA ALA A 341 11.08 -8.03 3.67
C ALA A 341 11.45 -9.19 4.61
N LEU A 342 12.21 -8.89 5.68
CA LEU A 342 12.56 -9.88 6.69
C LEU A 342 11.37 -10.34 7.52
N GLY A 343 10.43 -9.44 7.85
CA GLY A 343 9.18 -9.76 8.54
C GLY A 343 8.26 -10.67 7.73
N PHE A 344 8.35 -10.64 6.40
CA PHE A 344 7.69 -11.63 5.52
C PHE A 344 8.45 -12.97 5.47
N GLY A 345 9.57 -13.12 6.19
CA GLY A 345 10.38 -14.31 6.19
C GLY A 345 11.19 -14.50 4.91
N LEU A 346 11.50 -13.43 4.17
CA LEU A 346 12.35 -13.48 2.98
C LEU A 346 13.82 -13.39 3.39
N THR A 347 14.42 -14.53 3.71
CA THR A 347 15.72 -14.61 4.39
C THR A 347 16.92 -14.64 3.46
N ARG A 348 16.72 -14.91 2.17
CA ARG A 348 17.78 -14.87 1.16
C ARG A 348 17.84 -13.51 0.50
N ILE A 349 19.00 -12.84 0.57
CA ILE A 349 19.26 -11.53 -0.01
C ILE A 349 20.25 -11.70 -1.17
N GLU A 350 19.90 -11.19 -2.34
CA GLU A 350 20.72 -11.21 -3.54
C GLU A 350 21.05 -9.78 -3.98
N LEU A 351 22.32 -9.51 -4.19
CA LEU A 351 22.86 -8.20 -4.56
C LEU A 351 23.70 -8.32 -5.84
N ILE A 352 23.50 -7.40 -6.78
CA ILE A 352 24.32 -7.26 -7.98
C ILE A 352 25.44 -6.25 -7.73
N ASP A 353 25.07 -5.05 -7.30
CA ASP A 353 25.94 -3.93 -6.95
C ASP A 353 25.24 -2.95 -6.00
N ALA A 354 25.90 -1.83 -5.67
CA ALA A 354 25.37 -0.81 -4.75
C ALA A 354 24.19 0.01 -5.31
N ARG A 355 23.88 -0.09 -6.59
CA ARG A 355 22.87 0.75 -7.29
C ARG A 355 21.74 -0.07 -7.89
N SER A 356 21.94 -1.37 -8.06
CA SER A 356 20.94 -2.28 -8.61
C SER A 356 19.91 -2.67 -7.55
N PRO A 357 18.67 -3.00 -7.96
CA PRO A 357 17.65 -3.49 -7.03
C PRO A 357 18.13 -4.71 -6.25
N LEU A 358 17.81 -4.73 -4.94
CA LEU A 358 18.05 -5.89 -4.08
C LEU A 358 16.88 -6.86 -4.21
N ARG A 359 17.16 -8.14 -4.26
CA ARG A 359 16.16 -9.20 -4.21
C ARG A 359 16.21 -9.93 -2.87
N PHE A 360 15.08 -9.93 -2.18
CA PHE A 360 14.83 -10.73 -0.99
C PHE A 360 13.92 -11.89 -1.39
N SER A 361 14.22 -13.12 -1.01
CA SER A 361 13.44 -14.28 -1.45
C SER A 361 13.38 -15.38 -0.42
N ASN A 362 12.30 -16.18 -0.51
CA ASN A 362 12.15 -17.45 0.18
C ASN A 362 11.10 -18.28 -0.56
N GLY A 363 11.55 -19.40 -1.15
CA GLY A 363 10.68 -20.23 -2.00
C GLY A 363 10.14 -19.44 -3.20
N GLY A 364 8.82 -19.52 -3.44
CA GLY A 364 8.15 -18.80 -4.53
C GLY A 364 7.82 -17.35 -4.24
N ARG A 365 8.24 -16.80 -3.09
CA ARG A 365 7.98 -15.44 -2.63
C ARG A 365 9.23 -14.58 -2.77
N GLN A 366 9.08 -13.35 -3.25
CA GLN A 366 10.18 -12.41 -3.37
C GLN A 366 9.73 -10.98 -3.19
N MET A 367 10.66 -10.15 -2.73
CA MET A 367 10.52 -8.70 -2.64
C MET A 367 11.73 -8.03 -3.28
N ILE A 368 11.48 -7.09 -4.17
CA ILE A 368 12.51 -6.27 -4.81
C ILE A 368 12.49 -4.90 -4.17
N ILE A 369 13.65 -4.44 -3.70
CA ILE A 369 13.79 -3.13 -3.04
C ILE A 369 14.78 -2.29 -3.82
N MET A 370 14.38 -1.07 -4.18
CA MET A 370 15.28 -0.10 -4.81
C MET A 370 16.23 0.47 -3.75
N PRO A 371 17.55 0.53 -4.02
CA PRO A 371 18.51 1.13 -3.10
C PRO A 371 18.30 2.64 -2.97
N VAL A 372 18.62 3.17 -1.80
CA VAL A 372 18.73 4.60 -1.54
C VAL A 372 20.12 5.06 -1.97
N ARG A 373 20.22 6.14 -2.73
CA ARG A 373 21.52 6.74 -3.07
C ARG A 373 22.09 7.39 -1.81
N ALA A 374 23.17 6.83 -1.29
CA ALA A 374 23.98 7.54 -0.30
C ALA A 374 24.86 8.55 -1.05
N ASP A 375 24.91 9.79 -0.57
CA ASP A 375 25.87 10.76 -1.09
C ASP A 375 27.27 10.18 -0.90
N ALA A 376 28.13 10.30 -1.91
CA ALA A 376 29.47 9.71 -1.92
C ALA A 376 30.35 10.18 -0.73
N ALA A 377 30.07 11.36 -0.17
CA ALA A 377 30.70 11.93 1.03
C ALA A 377 30.30 11.20 2.34
N ASN A 378 29.21 10.42 2.31
CA ASN A 378 28.66 9.71 3.48
C ASN A 378 28.85 8.19 3.44
N ALA A 379 29.45 7.65 2.39
CA ALA A 379 29.74 6.21 2.31
C ALA A 379 30.89 5.85 3.27
N PRO A 380 30.80 4.73 4.02
CA PRO A 380 31.91 4.27 4.85
C PRO A 380 33.11 3.96 3.95
N ALA A 381 34.29 4.38 4.38
CA ALA A 381 35.53 4.06 3.69
C ALA A 381 35.65 2.54 3.50
N LYS A 382 36.03 2.10 2.30
CA LYS A 382 36.31 0.70 2.00
C LYS A 382 37.31 0.20 3.03
N PRO A 383 37.11 -0.95 3.71
CA PRO A 383 38.11 -1.44 4.64
C PRO A 383 39.45 -1.58 3.92
N ALA A 384 40.48 -0.91 4.45
CA ALA A 384 41.83 -1.06 3.95
C ALA A 384 42.22 -2.54 4.09
N PRO A 385 42.92 -3.13 3.10
CA PRO A 385 43.45 -4.48 3.26
C PRO A 385 44.35 -4.48 4.50
N SER A 386 44.06 -5.35 5.45
CA SER A 386 44.86 -5.54 6.65
C SER A 386 46.29 -5.90 6.25
N SER A 387 47.17 -4.92 6.41
CA SER A 387 48.62 -5.13 6.31
C SER A 387 49.05 -6.01 7.46
N VAL A 388 49.37 -7.28 7.17
CA VAL A 388 50.14 -8.15 8.03
C VAL A 388 51.53 -7.54 8.15
N PRO A 389 52.11 -7.33 9.33
CA PRO A 389 53.47 -6.87 9.43
C PRO A 389 54.43 -8.04 9.09
N SER A 390 55.06 -7.96 7.91
CA SER A 390 56.23 -8.75 7.59
C SER A 390 57.45 -7.97 7.94
N SER A 391 58.21 -8.47 8.94
CA SER A 391 59.55 -8.02 9.28
C SER A 391 60.55 -8.55 8.27
N ALA A 392 61.44 -7.72 7.81
CA ALA A 392 62.88 -7.88 7.65
C ALA A 392 63.43 -7.30 6.34
N ALA A 393 64.13 -6.22 6.54
CA ALA A 393 65.51 -5.90 6.11
C ALA A 393 65.86 -5.82 4.60
N ALA A 394 66.28 -4.62 4.29
CA ALA A 394 67.56 -4.17 3.68
C ALA A 394 67.69 -4.13 2.15
N SER A 395 67.94 -2.89 1.74
CA SER A 395 69.03 -2.43 0.89
C SER A 395 68.84 -2.19 -0.61
N ALA A 396 69.11 -0.90 -0.92
CA ALA A 396 69.82 -0.31 -2.07
C ALA A 396 69.06 0.02 -3.36
N ALA A 397 68.89 1.28 -3.53
CA ALA A 397 69.48 2.20 -4.53
C ALA A 397 69.00 2.18 -5.97
N ALA A 398 68.59 3.38 -6.38
CA ALA A 398 68.88 4.12 -7.61
C ALA A 398 68.00 3.85 -8.84
N GLU A 399 67.41 4.87 -9.28
CA GLU A 399 67.48 5.78 -10.45
C GLU A 399 66.19 5.94 -11.23
N GLN A 400 65.75 7.17 -11.24
CA GLN A 400 64.88 7.74 -12.26
C GLN A 400 65.71 8.02 -13.55
N PRO A 401 65.13 8.15 -14.78
CA PRO A 401 64.47 9.39 -15.09
C PRO A 401 63.28 9.36 -16.13
N GLN A 402 62.41 10.34 -15.97
CA GLN A 402 61.89 11.31 -16.96
C GLN A 402 61.10 10.87 -18.21
N ASN A 403 59.93 11.46 -18.28
CA ASN A 403 59.01 11.87 -19.35
C ASN A 403 59.67 12.46 -20.61
N PRO A 404 58.98 12.79 -21.75
CA PRO A 404 57.56 13.17 -21.94
C PRO A 404 56.92 12.74 -23.30
N PRO A 405 55.70 13.25 -23.67
CA PRO A 405 54.94 12.83 -24.84
C PRO A 405 55.24 13.66 -26.08
N PRO A 406 54.68 13.33 -27.25
CA PRO A 406 53.76 14.23 -27.90
C PRO A 406 52.66 13.64 -28.85
N GLN A 407 51.54 14.33 -28.88
CA GLN A 407 50.76 14.93 -30.00
C GLN A 407 50.31 14.12 -31.21
N THR A 408 48.97 14.13 -31.34
CA THR A 408 48.13 14.61 -32.49
C THR A 408 48.46 14.19 -33.89
N GLN A 409 47.50 13.64 -34.62
CA GLN A 409 46.98 14.19 -35.88
C GLN A 409 45.68 13.49 -36.35
N ALA A 410 44.83 14.35 -36.89
CA ALA A 410 43.53 14.14 -37.51
C ALA A 410 43.62 13.69 -38.98
N ALA A 411 42.49 13.36 -39.51
CA ALA A 411 41.96 13.37 -40.90
C ALA A 411 41.44 11.97 -41.29
N GLU A 412 40.37 11.72 -41.96
CA GLU A 412 39.45 12.44 -42.86
C GLU A 412 38.33 11.44 -43.19
N GLN A 413 37.14 11.95 -43.44
CA GLN A 413 36.03 11.23 -44.08
C GLN A 413 36.30 11.01 -45.59
N PRO A 414 35.61 10.08 -46.28
CA PRO A 414 34.58 10.58 -47.22
C PRO A 414 33.25 9.77 -47.25
N LYS A 415 32.27 10.50 -47.75
CA LYS A 415 30.90 10.15 -48.14
C LYS A 415 30.83 9.19 -49.32
N GLU A 416 29.71 8.48 -49.46
CA GLU A 416 28.93 8.22 -50.68
C GLU A 416 27.70 7.38 -50.32
N GLU A 417 26.52 7.89 -50.46
CA GLU A 417 25.53 7.99 -51.53
C GLU A 417 24.61 6.76 -51.67
N THR A 418 23.32 7.06 -51.56
CA THR A 418 22.14 6.26 -51.91
C THR A 418 22.07 5.79 -53.36
N PRO A 419 21.21 4.80 -53.72
CA PRO A 419 19.90 5.18 -54.28
C PRO A 419 18.73 4.22 -54.02
N MET A 420 17.52 4.78 -54.06
CA MET A 420 16.23 4.11 -54.29
C MET A 420 16.05 3.62 -55.73
N PRO A 421 15.15 2.67 -55.96
CA PRO A 421 14.21 2.86 -57.06
C PRO A 421 12.75 2.47 -56.79
N LYS A 422 11.85 3.38 -57.10
CA LYS A 422 10.72 3.39 -58.07
C LYS A 422 9.67 2.25 -58.05
N GLU A 423 8.43 2.72 -57.91
CA GLU A 423 7.16 2.08 -58.33
C GLU A 423 7.10 1.74 -59.85
N PRO A 424 6.10 0.90 -60.21
CA PRO A 424 5.10 1.43 -61.16
C PRO A 424 3.63 0.99 -60.93
N ASN A 425 2.76 1.93 -61.02
CA ASN A 425 1.54 2.20 -61.79
C ASN A 425 0.69 1.06 -62.41
N GLY A 426 -0.64 1.31 -62.36
CA GLY A 426 -1.66 0.72 -63.26
C GLY A 426 -3.05 0.67 -62.59
N THR A 427 -3.83 1.63 -62.75
CA THR A 427 -4.87 2.14 -63.69
C THR A 427 -6.28 1.51 -63.55
N ASN A 428 -7.25 2.44 -63.49
CA ASN A 428 -8.64 2.48 -64.01
C ASN A 428 -9.79 1.88 -63.18
N GLY A 429 -10.79 2.67 -62.87
CA GLY A 429 -11.87 3.14 -63.69
C GLY A 429 -13.02 3.78 -62.88
N ALA A 430 -13.41 4.90 -63.36
CA ALA A 430 -14.57 5.76 -63.35
C ALA A 430 -15.90 5.18 -62.83
N THR A 431 -16.73 6.01 -62.13
CA THR A 431 -17.70 6.96 -62.71
C THR A 431 -18.48 7.73 -61.62
N ASN A 432 -18.55 9.04 -61.82
CA ASN A 432 -19.62 10.05 -61.66
C ASN A 432 -20.82 9.77 -60.70
N THR A 433 -21.21 10.79 -59.86
CA THR A 433 -22.01 11.94 -60.23
C THR A 433 -22.24 12.91 -59.05
N ASN A 434 -22.05 14.22 -59.36
CA ASN A 434 -22.72 15.44 -58.95
C ASN A 434 -23.33 15.70 -57.58
N GLY A 435 -22.95 16.88 -57.07
CA GLY A 435 -23.83 17.73 -56.25
C GLY A 435 -23.13 18.81 -55.40
N ALA A 436 -22.85 19.93 -56.07
CA ALA A 436 -22.89 21.34 -55.64
C ALA A 436 -22.45 21.79 -54.23
N SER A 437 -21.39 22.60 -54.22
CA SER A 437 -21.23 23.95 -53.61
C SER A 437 -21.40 24.16 -52.11
N ARG A 438 -20.33 24.44 -51.37
CA ARG A 438 -20.03 25.77 -50.85
C ARG A 438 -18.64 25.87 -50.24
N SER A 439 -17.86 26.73 -50.81
CA SER A 439 -16.55 27.19 -50.33
C SER A 439 -16.67 27.81 -48.93
N THR A 440 -15.81 27.35 -47.99
CA THR A 440 -15.27 28.18 -46.91
C THR A 440 -13.79 27.91 -46.82
N GLU A 441 -13.03 28.89 -47.19
CA GLU A 441 -11.59 28.97 -47.03
C GLU A 441 -11.24 28.83 -45.57
N THR A 442 -10.55 27.74 -45.19
CA THR A 442 -9.87 27.64 -43.91
C THR A 442 -8.39 27.93 -44.15
N LYS A 443 -8.00 29.15 -43.74
CA LYS A 443 -6.61 29.57 -43.63
C LYS A 443 -5.81 28.49 -42.87
N THR A 444 -4.78 28.00 -43.51
CA THR A 444 -3.70 27.20 -42.90
C THR A 444 -2.90 28.15 -41.99
N GLU A 445 -3.20 28.18 -40.68
CA GLU A 445 -2.36 28.83 -39.68
C GLU A 445 -1.07 28.03 -39.53
N GLU A 446 0.06 28.70 -39.58
CA GLU A 446 1.41 28.12 -39.50
C GLU A 446 1.61 27.34 -38.17
N PRO A 447 2.24 26.17 -38.18
CA PRO A 447 2.44 25.32 -36.99
C PRO A 447 3.28 25.97 -35.87
N LYS A 448 3.98 27.07 -36.14
CA LYS A 448 4.74 27.84 -35.14
C LYS A 448 3.85 28.62 -34.17
N ALA A 449 2.76 29.25 -34.63
CA ALA A 449 1.88 30.02 -33.79
C ALA A 449 1.10 29.13 -32.76
N ALA A 450 0.74 27.92 -33.14
CA ALA A 450 0.10 26.95 -32.26
C ALA A 450 1.05 26.44 -31.16
N LEU A 451 2.33 26.26 -31.48
CA LEU A 451 3.36 25.83 -30.50
C LEU A 451 3.66 26.94 -29.52
N ASP A 452 3.79 28.20 -29.96
CA ASP A 452 4.03 29.33 -29.07
C ASP A 452 2.84 29.58 -28.13
N THR A 453 1.60 29.39 -28.62
CA THR A 453 0.39 29.46 -27.80
C THR A 453 0.35 28.35 -26.76
N ALA A 454 0.72 27.12 -27.12
CA ALA A 454 0.79 26.00 -26.20
C ALA A 454 1.87 26.20 -25.12
N ILE A 455 3.04 26.75 -25.49
CA ILE A 455 4.12 27.08 -24.53
C ILE A 455 3.64 28.16 -23.55
N ALA A 456 2.98 29.22 -24.03
CA ALA A 456 2.42 30.26 -23.17
C ALA A 456 1.37 29.70 -22.20
N GLN A 457 0.51 28.79 -22.66
CA GLN A 457 -0.49 28.12 -21.82
C GLN A 457 0.17 27.28 -20.73
N VAL A 458 1.24 26.54 -21.06
CA VAL A 458 2.00 25.76 -20.09
C VAL A 458 2.65 26.64 -19.03
N GLU A 459 3.15 27.82 -19.38
CA GLU A 459 3.73 28.77 -18.42
C GLU A 459 2.68 29.37 -17.48
N ILE A 460 1.46 29.66 -17.96
CA ILE A 460 0.33 30.10 -17.12
C ILE A 460 -0.04 29.02 -16.11
N VAL A 461 -0.26 27.79 -16.56
CA VAL A 461 -0.59 26.65 -15.69
C VAL A 461 0.51 26.41 -14.65
N ARG A 462 1.78 26.54 -15.04
CA ARG A 462 2.92 26.43 -14.12
C ARG A 462 2.93 27.53 -13.05
N GLY A 463 2.51 28.76 -13.41
CA GLY A 463 2.32 29.88 -12.50
C GLY A 463 1.21 29.60 -11.47
N ASP A 464 0.08 29.09 -11.93
CA ASP A 464 -1.05 28.73 -11.08
C ASP A 464 -0.72 27.62 -10.08
N PHE A 465 0.02 26.59 -10.51
CA PHE A 465 0.52 25.54 -9.61
C PHE A 465 1.45 26.10 -8.52
N ARG A 466 2.36 27.03 -8.85
CA ARG A 466 3.22 27.65 -7.85
C ARG A 466 2.41 28.45 -6.83
N ASN A 467 1.42 29.19 -7.27
CA ASN A 467 0.53 29.96 -6.39
C ASN A 467 -0.31 29.03 -5.50
N ALA A 468 -0.81 27.92 -6.03
CA ALA A 468 -1.54 26.93 -5.25
C ALA A 468 -0.64 26.28 -4.16
N ILE A 469 0.59 25.94 -4.49
CA ILE A 469 1.56 25.40 -3.51
C ILE A 469 1.87 26.41 -2.41
N ALA A 470 2.05 27.70 -2.76
CA ALA A 470 2.27 28.75 -1.78
C ALA A 470 1.06 28.91 -0.85
N GLY A 471 -0.16 28.83 -1.39
CA GLY A 471 -1.39 28.84 -0.62
C GLY A 471 -1.51 27.66 0.35
N LEU A 472 -1.19 26.45 -0.08
CA LEU A 472 -1.18 25.27 0.76
C LEU A 472 -0.15 25.36 1.90
N ASN A 473 1.03 25.88 1.63
CA ASN A 473 2.05 26.10 2.66
C ASN A 473 1.57 27.09 3.72
N LYS A 474 0.93 28.20 3.32
CA LYS A 474 0.37 29.18 4.25
C LYS A 474 -0.77 28.57 5.10
N LEU A 475 -1.61 27.75 4.51
CA LEU A 475 -2.66 26.99 5.22
C LEU A 475 -2.04 26.04 6.25
N GLY A 476 -0.96 25.35 5.91
CA GLY A 476 -0.21 24.48 6.79
C GLY A 476 0.36 25.21 8.03
N GLU A 477 0.87 26.42 7.85
CA GLU A 477 1.36 27.24 8.96
C GLU A 477 0.20 27.74 9.87
N LEU A 478 -0.93 28.14 9.29
CA LEU A 478 -2.11 28.52 10.07
C LEU A 478 -2.67 27.35 10.89
N LEU A 479 -2.70 26.13 10.32
CA LEU A 479 -3.10 24.93 11.06
C LEU A 479 -2.16 24.61 12.23
N LYS A 480 -0.85 24.75 12.02
CA LYS A 480 0.14 24.57 13.10
C LYS A 480 -0.05 25.60 14.22
N GLN A 481 -0.36 26.85 13.85
CA GLN A 481 -0.64 27.91 14.81
C GLN A 481 -1.92 27.59 15.61
N ALA A 482 -3.01 27.24 14.96
CA ALA A 482 -4.25 26.86 15.62
C ALA A 482 -4.08 25.63 16.55
N GLN A 483 -3.24 24.66 16.17
CA GLN A 483 -2.92 23.53 17.05
C GLN A 483 -2.12 23.95 18.29
N ARG A 484 -1.24 24.93 18.19
CA ARG A 484 -0.49 25.49 19.34
C ARG A 484 -1.42 26.23 20.29
N GLU A 485 -2.33 27.04 19.75
CA GLU A 485 -3.34 27.78 20.51
C GLU A 485 -4.32 26.85 21.26
N ASN A 486 -4.79 25.79 20.61
CA ASN A 486 -5.61 24.75 21.28
C ASN A 486 -4.85 24.04 22.41
N LYS A 487 -3.56 23.72 22.23
CA LYS A 487 -2.77 23.08 23.28
C LYS A 487 -2.51 24.02 24.49
N THR A 488 -2.41 25.33 24.25
CA THR A 488 -2.28 26.30 25.35
C THR A 488 -3.61 26.46 26.09
N SER A 489 -4.71 26.55 25.39
CA SER A 489 -6.05 26.58 25.99
C SER A 489 -6.36 25.34 26.81
N ASP A 490 -6.02 24.13 26.32
CA ASP A 490 -6.20 22.88 27.09
C ASP A 490 -5.36 22.87 28.39
N LYS A 491 -4.14 23.41 28.37
CA LYS A 491 -3.31 23.53 29.56
C LYS A 491 -3.90 24.51 30.58
N GLU A 492 -4.44 25.63 30.11
CA GLU A 492 -5.10 26.62 30.96
C GLU A 492 -6.36 26.04 31.59
N ILE A 493 -7.18 25.31 30.84
CA ILE A 493 -8.36 24.61 31.36
C ILE A 493 -7.98 23.55 32.41
N GLN A 494 -6.89 22.81 32.19
CA GLN A 494 -6.39 21.85 33.19
C GLN A 494 -5.88 22.56 34.45
N SER A 495 -5.17 23.69 34.31
CA SER A 495 -4.73 24.48 35.45
C SER A 495 -5.89 25.02 36.27
N VAL A 496 -6.91 25.58 35.62
CA VAL A 496 -8.13 26.05 36.28
C VAL A 496 -8.88 24.92 37.02
N ARG A 497 -8.99 23.73 36.38
CA ARG A 497 -9.57 22.55 37.02
C ARG A 497 -8.80 22.09 38.25
N GLN A 498 -7.48 22.18 38.22
CA GLN A 498 -6.60 21.80 39.31
C GLN A 498 -6.74 22.78 40.47
N THR A 499 -6.82 24.09 40.17
CA THR A 499 -7.06 25.16 41.16
C THR A 499 -8.44 25.03 41.81
N LEU A 500 -9.49 24.73 41.01
CA LEU A 500 -10.83 24.48 41.57
C LEU A 500 -10.87 23.26 42.46
N ARG A 501 -10.17 22.19 42.16
CA ARG A 501 -10.07 20.99 43.02
C ARG A 501 -9.33 21.28 44.34
N SER A 502 -8.27 22.10 44.30
CA SER A 502 -7.56 22.50 45.53
C SER A 502 -8.42 23.39 46.43
N LEU A 503 -9.26 24.26 45.86
CA LEU A 503 -10.22 25.08 46.61
C LEU A 503 -11.36 24.26 47.21
N GLN A 504 -11.81 23.20 46.54
CA GLN A 504 -12.84 22.29 47.08
C GLN A 504 -12.32 21.38 48.23
N GLY A 505 -11.00 21.22 48.37
CA GLY A 505 -10.35 20.46 49.44
C GLY A 505 -10.15 21.24 50.75
N VAL A 506 -10.36 22.56 50.76
CA VAL A 506 -10.30 23.38 51.98
C VAL A 506 -11.70 23.47 52.59
N ARG A 507 -12.05 22.49 53.45
CA ARG A 507 -13.17 22.63 54.38
C ARG A 507 -12.68 23.44 55.58
N ILE A 508 -13.35 24.58 55.81
CA ILE A 508 -13.29 25.35 57.02
C ILE A 508 -14.00 24.56 58.13
#